data_4fc7e13a988af9901bcb30955f33a389
#
_entry.id   4fc7e13a988af9901bcb30955f33a389
#
_cell.length_a   1.000
_cell.length_b   1.000
_cell.length_c   1.000
_cell.angle_alpha   90.00
_cell.angle_beta   90.00
_cell.angle_gamma   90.00
#
_symmetry.space_group_name_H-M   'P 1'
#
loop_
_entity.id
_entity.type
_entity.pdbx_description
1 polymer ?
#
loop_
_entity_poly.entity_id
_entity_poly.type
_entity_poly.pdbx_seq_one_letter_code
_entity_poly.pdbx_strand_id
1 'polypeptide(L)'
;MSWMELSLDTTHEAVDWVCTLLAKIKDIDDVRITEYADPNLSQSGERDVAKPSWTFTIRFYLNHQVCSREQVEKIANLLLPLNRTGLATELQISRVNDKPTPDEELNPFVHRIGQRFVILTPDTPYQAKAAGEIPLRLKTTLSFGSGLHPATMLSLQLIERYIVPSMNILDLGSGSGILSIAMAKLGATVLALDNDRTAVQATQDSVYRNNVEQQVTVMEGSLGGGSELGHWMGGDTTENVPKVEATERFDVIVANILARVHIALADDFHRALRRTDTQPGLLITAGFTTDYEQEVVSSLTEAGFETIDCERLNEWVAFAYRLA
;
A
#
# COMPACT_ATOMS: atom_id res chain seq x y z
N MET A 1 -30.43 2.34 14.57
CA MET A 1 -29.38 2.01 15.57
C MET A 1 -28.47 3.20 15.68
N SER A 2 -28.02 3.62 16.85
CA SER A 2 -27.11 4.77 16.93
C SER A 2 -25.65 4.28 16.83
N TRP A 3 -24.81 5.04 16.10
CA TRP A 3 -23.41 4.77 15.87
C TRP A 3 -22.54 5.86 16.49
N MET A 4 -21.35 5.49 16.89
CA MET A 4 -20.27 6.45 17.17
C MET A 4 -19.42 6.55 15.93
N GLU A 5 -19.35 7.75 15.36
CA GLU A 5 -18.42 8.11 14.31
C GLU A 5 -17.15 8.66 14.94
N LEU A 6 -16.02 8.10 14.55
CA LEU A 6 -14.70 8.58 14.93
C LEU A 6 -14.00 9.03 13.66
N SER A 7 -13.35 10.20 13.73
CA SER A 7 -12.63 10.74 12.57
C SER A 7 -11.33 11.42 12.97
N LEU A 8 -10.40 11.43 12.04
CA LEU A 8 -9.13 12.15 12.14
C LEU A 8 -8.66 12.54 10.74
N ASP A 9 -7.86 13.61 10.68
CA ASP A 9 -7.20 14.01 9.45
C ASP A 9 -5.75 13.53 9.47
N THR A 10 -5.21 13.19 8.30
CA THR A 10 -3.89 12.57 8.18
C THR A 10 -3.16 13.01 6.91
N THR A 11 -1.85 12.83 6.91
CA THR A 11 -1.00 13.03 5.75
C THR A 11 -1.03 11.81 4.83
N HIS A 12 -0.50 11.94 3.60
CA HIS A 12 -0.31 10.81 2.68
C HIS A 12 0.47 9.65 3.29
N GLU A 13 1.48 9.95 4.08
CA GLU A 13 2.39 8.96 4.66
C GLU A 13 1.73 8.15 5.76
N ALA A 14 0.84 8.77 6.52
CA ALA A 14 0.27 8.13 7.69
C ALA A 14 -1.06 7.40 7.41
N VAL A 15 -1.66 7.57 6.25
CA VAL A 15 -2.96 6.96 5.94
C VAL A 15 -2.96 5.43 6.14
N ASP A 16 -1.94 4.75 5.62
CA ASP A 16 -1.83 3.30 5.75
C ASP A 16 -1.44 2.88 7.18
N TRP A 17 -0.65 3.70 7.90
CA TRP A 17 -0.35 3.48 9.31
C TRP A 17 -1.60 3.55 10.18
N VAL A 18 -2.44 4.57 9.99
CA VAL A 18 -3.73 4.69 10.69
C VAL A 18 -4.58 3.44 10.44
N CYS A 19 -4.76 3.06 9.17
CA CYS A 19 -5.55 1.88 8.80
C CYS A 19 -5.01 0.61 9.46
N THR A 20 -3.70 0.39 9.43
CA THR A 20 -3.09 -0.81 10.02
C THR A 20 -3.17 -0.84 11.55
N LEU A 21 -3.05 0.32 12.20
CA LEU A 21 -3.25 0.40 13.65
C LEU A 21 -4.69 0.09 14.03
N LEU A 22 -5.66 0.61 13.26
CA LEU A 22 -7.08 0.33 13.46
C LEU A 22 -7.42 -1.14 13.24
N ALA A 23 -6.69 -1.87 12.38
CA ALA A 23 -6.85 -3.32 12.19
C ALA A 23 -6.70 -4.15 13.45
N LYS A 24 -5.94 -3.65 14.43
CA LYS A 24 -5.74 -4.32 15.72
C LYS A 24 -6.94 -4.20 16.67
N ILE A 25 -7.93 -3.38 16.30
CA ILE A 25 -9.12 -3.12 17.11
C ILE A 25 -10.28 -3.98 16.58
N LYS A 26 -10.83 -4.82 17.45
CA LYS A 26 -12.06 -5.55 17.14
C LYS A 26 -13.25 -4.59 17.08
N ASP A 27 -14.25 -4.95 16.27
CA ASP A 27 -15.54 -4.26 16.16
C ASP A 27 -15.49 -2.87 15.49
N ILE A 28 -14.35 -2.49 14.85
CA ILE A 28 -14.35 -1.38 13.91
C ILE A 28 -15.04 -1.85 12.63
N ASP A 29 -16.08 -1.11 12.29
CA ASP A 29 -16.87 -1.35 11.10
C ASP A 29 -16.75 -0.15 10.16
N ASP A 30 -16.68 -0.42 8.86
CA ASP A 30 -16.76 0.58 7.80
C ASP A 30 -15.75 1.73 7.95
N VAL A 31 -14.51 1.51 7.53
CA VAL A 31 -13.47 2.56 7.47
C VAL A 31 -13.56 3.26 6.12
N ARG A 32 -13.66 4.59 6.15
CA ARG A 32 -13.77 5.45 4.97
C ARG A 32 -12.64 6.45 4.93
N ILE A 33 -12.06 6.62 3.75
CA ILE A 33 -11.03 7.61 3.47
C ILE A 33 -11.60 8.57 2.45
N THR A 34 -11.53 9.88 2.74
CA THR A 34 -11.95 10.95 1.84
C THR A 34 -10.82 11.97 1.73
N GLU A 35 -10.77 12.72 0.63
CA GLU A 35 -9.86 13.87 0.56
C GLU A 35 -10.20 14.87 1.68
N TYR A 36 -9.15 15.45 2.27
CA TYR A 36 -9.34 16.47 3.30
C TYR A 36 -9.92 17.74 2.69
N ALA A 37 -11.00 18.20 3.25
CA ALA A 37 -11.61 19.49 2.91
C ALA A 37 -11.35 20.48 4.07
N ASP A 38 -10.48 21.48 3.86
CA ASP A 38 -10.23 22.50 4.87
C ASP A 38 -11.48 23.35 5.06
N PRO A 39 -12.12 23.32 6.25
CA PRO A 39 -13.31 24.10 6.52
C PRO A 39 -13.07 25.63 6.48
N ASN A 40 -11.82 26.08 6.49
CA ASN A 40 -11.43 27.48 6.50
C ASN A 40 -11.04 28.04 5.11
N LEU A 41 -10.92 27.19 4.06
CA LEU A 41 -10.54 27.62 2.71
C LEU A 41 -11.56 28.54 2.04
N SER A 42 -12.76 28.69 2.59
CA SER A 42 -13.80 29.57 2.06
C SER A 42 -13.65 31.05 2.46
N GLN A 43 -12.69 31.41 3.33
CA GLN A 43 -12.62 32.79 3.89
C GLN A 43 -11.27 33.50 3.79
N SER A 44 -10.16 32.89 3.43
CA SER A 44 -8.89 33.62 3.31
C SER A 44 -7.95 32.97 2.29
N GLY A 45 -7.59 33.76 1.27
CA GLY A 45 -6.69 33.35 0.19
C GLY A 45 -5.19 33.31 0.53
N GLU A 46 -4.81 33.25 1.80
CA GLU A 46 -3.41 33.16 2.24
C GLU A 46 -3.13 31.77 2.80
N ARG A 47 -2.26 31.01 2.11
CA ARG A 47 -1.71 29.74 2.62
C ARG A 47 -0.68 30.07 3.70
N ASP A 48 -0.99 29.73 4.93
CA ASP A 48 -0.04 29.77 6.05
C ASP A 48 0.95 28.61 5.88
N VAL A 49 2.24 28.94 5.65
CA VAL A 49 3.30 28.00 5.21
C VAL A 49 3.76 27.03 6.32
N ALA A 50 3.16 27.07 7.50
CA ALA A 50 3.66 26.35 8.69
C ALA A 50 2.76 25.23 9.23
N LYS A 51 1.64 24.88 8.58
CA LYS A 51 0.77 23.78 9.03
C LYS A 51 0.99 22.55 8.17
N PRO A 52 1.04 21.33 8.77
CA PRO A 52 1.03 20.10 7.98
C PRO A 52 -0.20 20.11 7.09
N SER A 53 0.01 19.95 5.78
CA SER A 53 -1.10 19.87 4.82
C SER A 53 -1.77 18.52 5.00
N TRP A 54 -2.87 18.48 5.73
CA TRP A 54 -3.71 17.29 5.79
C TRP A 54 -4.18 16.95 4.39
N THR A 55 -4.14 15.67 4.07
CA THR A 55 -4.49 15.20 2.72
C THR A 55 -5.75 14.36 2.73
N PHE A 56 -5.95 13.58 3.78
CA PHE A 56 -7.09 12.70 3.91
C PHE A 56 -7.77 12.85 5.27
N THR A 57 -9.08 12.65 5.27
CA THR A 57 -9.89 12.42 6.46
C THR A 57 -10.27 10.94 6.51
N ILE A 58 -9.94 10.27 7.62
CA ILE A 58 -10.33 8.89 7.88
C ILE A 58 -11.49 8.89 8.85
N ARG A 59 -12.62 8.24 8.48
CA ARG A 59 -13.80 8.02 9.32
C ARG A 59 -14.02 6.55 9.52
N PHE A 60 -14.41 6.16 10.73
CA PHE A 60 -14.79 4.79 11.03
C PHE A 60 -15.86 4.76 12.11
N TYR A 61 -16.59 3.65 12.17
CA TYR A 61 -17.81 3.55 12.95
C TYR A 61 -17.73 2.43 13.97
N LEU A 62 -18.22 2.71 15.17
CA LEU A 62 -18.41 1.72 16.23
C LEU A 62 -19.88 1.68 16.60
N ASN A 63 -20.41 0.47 16.84
CA ASN A 63 -21.77 0.33 17.33
C ASN A 63 -21.87 0.95 18.73
N HIS A 64 -22.78 1.91 18.92
CA HIS A 64 -22.94 2.63 20.18
C HIS A 64 -23.26 1.73 21.38
N GLN A 65 -23.91 0.57 21.16
CA GLN A 65 -24.24 -0.37 22.22
C GLN A 65 -23.03 -1.15 22.74
N VAL A 66 -21.98 -1.27 21.92
CA VAL A 66 -20.73 -2.02 22.22
C VAL A 66 -19.58 -1.07 22.56
N CYS A 67 -19.65 0.19 22.10
CA CYS A 67 -18.60 1.17 22.28
C CYS A 67 -18.54 1.64 23.74
N SER A 68 -17.51 1.17 24.46
CA SER A 68 -17.18 1.67 25.81
C SER A 68 -16.21 2.85 25.73
N ARG A 69 -16.21 3.71 26.76
CA ARG A 69 -15.20 4.77 26.92
C ARG A 69 -13.78 4.19 26.88
N GLU A 70 -13.55 3.05 27.47
CA GLU A 70 -12.27 2.33 27.46
C GLU A 70 -11.82 1.96 26.05
N GLN A 71 -12.73 1.56 25.19
CA GLN A 71 -12.43 1.23 23.79
C GLN A 71 -12.01 2.48 22.99
N VAL A 72 -12.69 3.61 23.21
CA VAL A 72 -12.31 4.88 22.59
C VAL A 72 -10.94 5.36 23.08
N GLU A 73 -10.68 5.28 24.40
CA GLU A 73 -9.39 5.61 24.99
C GLU A 73 -8.27 4.69 24.44
N LYS A 74 -8.54 3.41 24.25
CA LYS A 74 -7.59 2.47 23.62
C LYS A 74 -7.25 2.87 22.19
N ILE A 75 -8.23 3.26 21.39
CA ILE A 75 -8.03 3.73 20.02
C ILE A 75 -7.20 5.01 20.02
N ALA A 76 -7.56 5.99 20.84
CA ALA A 76 -6.84 7.26 20.95
C ALA A 76 -5.37 7.04 21.36
N ASN A 77 -5.12 6.15 22.33
CA ASN A 77 -3.76 5.81 22.75
C ASN A 77 -2.96 5.10 21.66
N LEU A 78 -3.60 4.27 20.84
CA LEU A 78 -2.97 3.57 19.73
C LEU A 78 -2.53 4.56 18.63
N LEU A 79 -3.31 5.61 18.37
CA LEU A 79 -3.04 6.64 17.38
C LEU A 79 -2.16 7.78 17.90
N LEU A 80 -1.95 7.87 19.21
CA LEU A 80 -1.19 8.95 19.86
C LEU A 80 0.23 9.17 19.29
N PRO A 81 1.02 8.15 18.91
CA PRO A 81 2.31 8.37 18.28
C PRO A 81 2.21 9.17 16.98
N LEU A 82 1.23 8.89 16.12
CA LEU A 82 1.01 9.63 14.87
C LEU A 82 0.57 11.07 15.11
N ASN A 83 -0.26 11.28 16.14
CA ASN A 83 -0.65 12.64 16.55
C ASN A 83 0.56 13.44 17.06
N ARG A 84 1.38 12.86 17.94
CA ARG A 84 2.57 13.53 18.50
C ARG A 84 3.63 13.88 17.46
N THR A 85 3.72 13.12 16.39
CA THR A 85 4.65 13.39 15.28
C THR A 85 4.06 14.34 14.23
N GLY A 86 2.82 14.80 14.41
CA GLY A 86 2.16 15.70 13.46
C GLY A 86 1.71 15.03 12.17
N LEU A 87 1.60 13.69 12.15
CA LEU A 87 1.17 12.90 11.01
C LEU A 87 -0.36 12.67 10.97
N ALA A 88 -1.02 12.86 12.11
CA ALA A 88 -2.47 12.78 12.22
C ALA A 88 -2.99 13.79 13.26
N THR A 89 -4.25 14.24 13.12
CA THR A 89 -4.92 15.06 14.13
C THR A 89 -5.35 14.21 15.33
N GLU A 90 -5.78 14.88 16.40
CA GLU A 90 -6.51 14.21 17.47
C GLU A 90 -7.80 13.58 16.96
N LEU A 91 -8.20 12.49 17.61
CA LEU A 91 -9.42 11.77 17.28
C LEU A 91 -10.64 12.62 17.64
N GLN A 92 -11.47 12.91 16.65
CA GLN A 92 -12.77 13.55 16.83
C GLN A 92 -13.84 12.49 16.99
N ILE A 93 -14.80 12.72 17.86
CA ILE A 93 -15.85 11.76 18.21
C ILE A 93 -17.19 12.44 18.05
N SER A 94 -18.07 11.86 17.28
CA SER A 94 -19.44 12.31 17.12
C SER A 94 -20.43 11.15 17.24
N ARG A 95 -21.69 11.45 17.56
CA ARG A 95 -22.77 10.48 17.58
C ARG A 95 -23.65 10.68 16.37
N VAL A 96 -23.87 9.60 15.61
CA VAL A 96 -24.73 9.61 14.43
C VAL A 96 -25.87 8.60 14.59
N ASN A 97 -27.04 8.93 14.06
CA ASN A 97 -28.21 8.05 14.16
C ASN A 97 -28.09 6.86 13.23
N ASP A 98 -27.60 7.09 12.02
CA ASP A 98 -27.36 6.09 10.99
C ASP A 98 -25.98 6.32 10.37
N LYS A 99 -25.34 5.25 9.89
CA LYS A 99 -24.16 5.39 9.05
C LYS A 99 -24.59 6.04 7.73
N PRO A 100 -23.82 7.01 7.18
CA PRO A 100 -24.05 7.47 5.83
C PRO A 100 -24.06 6.26 4.89
N THR A 101 -25.03 6.21 3.98
CA THR A 101 -25.01 5.18 2.94
C THR A 101 -23.97 5.55 1.87
N PRO A 102 -23.39 4.58 1.12
CA PRO A 102 -22.48 4.87 0.01
C PRO A 102 -23.09 5.83 -1.03
N ASP A 103 -24.42 5.82 -1.18
CA ASP A 103 -25.15 6.70 -2.11
C ASP A 103 -25.29 8.16 -1.59
N GLU A 104 -25.11 8.38 -0.28
CA GLU A 104 -25.15 9.72 0.32
C GLU A 104 -23.80 10.43 0.25
N GLU A 105 -22.73 9.76 -0.14
CA GLU A 105 -21.45 10.40 -0.42
C GLU A 105 -21.52 11.08 -1.80
N LEU A 106 -21.65 12.40 -1.79
CA LEU A 106 -21.71 13.25 -2.98
C LEU A 106 -20.47 13.14 -3.89
N ASN A 107 -19.36 12.59 -3.39
CA ASN A 107 -18.12 12.38 -4.16
C ASN A 107 -17.53 11.00 -3.84
N PRO A 108 -17.71 10.00 -4.71
CA PRO A 108 -17.02 8.73 -4.58
C PRO A 108 -15.51 8.95 -4.63
N PHE A 109 -14.78 8.28 -3.72
CA PHE A 109 -13.33 8.35 -3.71
C PHE A 109 -12.75 7.77 -5.02
N VAL A 110 -12.12 8.64 -5.80
CA VAL A 110 -11.48 8.31 -7.08
C VAL A 110 -10.08 8.94 -7.07
N HIS A 111 -9.06 8.14 -6.83
CA HIS A 111 -7.68 8.62 -6.81
C HIS A 111 -6.90 8.12 -8.03
N ARG A 112 -6.20 9.04 -8.73
CA ARG A 112 -5.43 8.72 -9.94
C ARG A 112 -3.95 8.64 -9.64
N ILE A 113 -3.30 7.60 -10.17
CA ILE A 113 -1.85 7.41 -10.06
C ILE A 113 -1.27 7.16 -11.45
N GLY A 114 -0.21 7.89 -11.77
CA GLY A 114 0.37 7.86 -13.11
C GLY A 114 -0.64 8.35 -14.16
N GLN A 115 -0.61 7.73 -15.31
CA GLN A 115 -1.50 8.08 -16.44
C GLN A 115 -2.71 7.13 -16.54
N ARG A 116 -2.59 5.90 -16.03
CA ARG A 116 -3.56 4.82 -16.29
C ARG A 116 -4.29 4.31 -15.05
N PHE A 117 -3.66 4.29 -13.89
CA PHE A 117 -4.27 3.66 -12.71
C PHE A 117 -5.26 4.58 -12.01
N VAL A 118 -6.42 4.01 -11.67
CA VAL A 118 -7.49 4.70 -10.94
C VAL A 118 -7.93 3.84 -9.77
N ILE A 119 -7.65 4.30 -8.55
CA ILE A 119 -8.05 3.61 -7.32
C ILE A 119 -9.49 4.00 -7.01
N LEU A 120 -10.29 2.98 -6.71
CA LEU A 120 -11.72 3.08 -6.43
C LEU A 120 -12.09 2.23 -5.22
N THR A 121 -13.10 2.66 -4.46
CA THR A 121 -13.76 1.75 -3.52
C THR A 121 -14.54 0.66 -4.30
N PRO A 122 -14.86 -0.49 -3.67
CA PRO A 122 -15.43 -1.64 -4.38
C PRO A 122 -16.68 -1.33 -5.21
N ASP A 123 -17.59 -0.59 -4.61
CA ASP A 123 -18.94 -0.36 -5.13
C ASP A 123 -19.06 0.98 -5.89
N THR A 124 -17.97 1.73 -6.02
CA THR A 124 -17.98 3.01 -6.74
C THR A 124 -18.35 2.80 -8.21
N PRO A 125 -19.47 3.37 -8.68
CA PRO A 125 -19.77 3.43 -10.09
C PRO A 125 -18.65 4.21 -10.80
N TYR A 126 -18.03 3.61 -11.78
CA TYR A 126 -16.93 4.24 -12.50
C TYR A 126 -17.00 3.98 -13.98
N GLN A 127 -16.96 5.04 -14.75
CA GLN A 127 -16.78 5.01 -16.19
C GLN A 127 -15.45 5.66 -16.53
N ALA A 128 -14.61 4.94 -17.28
CA ALA A 128 -13.31 5.45 -17.72
C ALA A 128 -13.47 6.79 -18.45
N LYS A 129 -12.68 7.79 -18.05
CA LYS A 129 -12.69 9.14 -18.62
C LYS A 129 -11.69 9.27 -19.76
N ALA A 130 -10.67 8.43 -19.80
CA ALA A 130 -9.66 8.38 -20.84
C ALA A 130 -9.44 6.94 -21.32
N ALA A 131 -9.03 6.80 -22.57
CA ALA A 131 -8.66 5.50 -23.12
C ALA A 131 -7.43 4.95 -22.38
N GLY A 132 -7.51 3.68 -21.96
CA GLY A 132 -6.41 3.00 -21.27
C GLY A 132 -6.40 3.16 -19.75
N GLU A 133 -7.36 3.84 -19.14
CA GLU A 133 -7.52 3.85 -17.68
C GLU A 133 -7.77 2.43 -17.14
N ILE A 134 -7.10 2.11 -16.05
CA ILE A 134 -7.14 0.81 -15.38
C ILE A 134 -7.71 0.99 -13.97
N PRO A 135 -8.98 0.65 -13.74
CA PRO A 135 -9.57 0.74 -12.41
C PRO A 135 -9.03 -0.36 -11.50
N LEU A 136 -8.56 0.03 -10.31
CA LEU A 136 -8.11 -0.83 -9.22
C LEU A 136 -9.13 -0.71 -8.08
N ARG A 137 -9.96 -1.75 -7.91
CA ARG A 137 -11.01 -1.76 -6.87
C ARG A 137 -10.46 -2.35 -5.59
N LEU A 138 -10.29 -1.50 -4.59
CA LEU A 138 -9.78 -1.89 -3.28
C LEU A 138 -10.86 -1.63 -2.22
N LYS A 139 -11.10 -2.63 -1.38
CA LYS A 139 -11.79 -2.36 -0.13
C LYS A 139 -10.83 -1.50 0.70
N THR A 140 -11.33 -0.47 1.36
CA THR A 140 -10.55 0.21 2.42
C THR A 140 -10.24 -0.85 3.48
N THR A 141 -9.12 -1.53 3.29
CA THR A 141 -8.69 -2.58 4.22
C THR A 141 -7.86 -1.92 5.29
N LEU A 142 -7.94 -2.51 6.46
CA LEU A 142 -7.06 -2.18 7.58
C LEU A 142 -5.64 -2.76 7.37
N SER A 143 -5.28 -3.14 6.12
CA SER A 143 -3.94 -3.60 5.73
C SER A 143 -3.20 -2.49 5.00
N PHE A 144 -1.86 -2.52 5.04
CA PHE A 144 -1.00 -1.61 4.30
C PHE A 144 -1.24 -1.75 2.78
N GLY A 145 -1.14 -0.63 2.05
CA GLY A 145 -1.29 -0.61 0.60
C GLY A 145 -2.67 -0.14 0.13
N SER A 146 -3.24 0.91 0.76
CA SER A 146 -4.44 1.60 0.26
C SER A 146 -4.26 2.19 -1.14
N GLY A 147 -3.02 2.29 -1.62
CA GLY A 147 -2.63 2.99 -2.84
C GLY A 147 -2.38 4.48 -2.64
N LEU A 148 -2.62 5.01 -1.44
CA LEU A 148 -2.47 6.43 -1.12
C LEU A 148 -1.10 6.75 -0.52
N HIS A 149 -0.38 5.73 -0.03
CA HIS A 149 0.97 5.91 0.49
C HIS A 149 1.96 6.24 -0.64
N PRO A 150 2.88 7.22 -0.44
CA PRO A 150 3.85 7.63 -1.46
C PRO A 150 4.60 6.46 -2.09
N ALA A 151 5.12 5.52 -1.29
CA ALA A 151 5.84 4.36 -1.81
C ALA A 151 5.00 3.50 -2.78
N THR A 152 3.69 3.33 -2.49
CA THR A 152 2.78 2.59 -3.37
C THR A 152 2.52 3.37 -4.67
N MET A 153 2.35 4.68 -4.58
CA MET A 153 2.17 5.55 -5.75
C MET A 153 3.39 5.49 -6.67
N LEU A 154 4.59 5.60 -6.11
CA LEU A 154 5.85 5.50 -6.86
C LEU A 154 6.04 4.12 -7.50
N SER A 155 5.71 3.05 -6.76
CA SER A 155 5.74 1.68 -7.31
C SER A 155 4.82 1.53 -8.52
N LEU A 156 3.58 2.05 -8.42
CA LEU A 156 2.61 2.00 -9.53
C LEU A 156 3.08 2.79 -10.75
N GLN A 157 3.75 3.92 -10.57
CA GLN A 157 4.32 4.71 -11.68
C GLN A 157 5.42 3.93 -12.41
N LEU A 158 6.32 3.25 -11.68
CA LEU A 158 7.35 2.40 -12.28
C LEU A 158 6.73 1.15 -12.93
N ILE A 159 5.74 0.52 -12.28
CA ILE A 159 4.98 -0.60 -12.87
C ILE A 159 4.35 -0.21 -14.19
N GLU A 160 3.71 0.96 -14.26
CA GLU A 160 3.09 1.46 -15.50
C GLU A 160 4.09 1.60 -16.65
N ARG A 161 5.34 1.94 -16.33
CA ARG A 161 6.40 2.20 -17.30
C ARG A 161 7.10 0.93 -17.79
N TYR A 162 7.30 -0.04 -16.89
CA TYR A 162 8.16 -1.18 -17.16
C TYR A 162 7.44 -2.51 -17.36
N ILE A 163 6.19 -2.65 -16.91
CA ILE A 163 5.49 -3.92 -17.03
C ILE A 163 4.77 -4.00 -18.38
N VAL A 164 5.03 -5.09 -19.07
CA VAL A 164 4.37 -5.42 -20.34
C VAL A 164 3.67 -6.78 -20.27
N PRO A 165 2.70 -7.06 -21.16
CA PRO A 165 1.98 -8.32 -21.16
C PRO A 165 2.89 -9.55 -21.24
N SER A 166 2.44 -10.65 -20.65
CA SER A 166 3.11 -11.96 -20.63
C SER A 166 4.38 -12.08 -19.78
N MET A 167 4.77 -11.04 -19.05
CA MET A 167 5.83 -11.13 -18.05
C MET A 167 5.42 -12.03 -16.88
N ASN A 168 6.39 -12.80 -16.34
CA ASN A 168 6.25 -13.51 -15.07
C ASN A 168 6.85 -12.67 -13.95
N ILE A 169 6.04 -12.28 -12.99
CA ILE A 169 6.41 -11.29 -11.99
C ILE A 169 6.28 -11.87 -10.58
N LEU A 170 7.23 -11.52 -9.72
CA LEU A 170 7.12 -11.71 -8.28
C LEU A 170 6.73 -10.38 -7.63
N ASP A 171 5.61 -10.36 -6.91
CA ASP A 171 5.23 -9.29 -5.97
C ASP A 171 5.59 -9.75 -4.56
N LEU A 172 6.64 -9.19 -3.99
CA LEU A 172 7.15 -9.54 -2.67
C LEU A 172 6.70 -8.54 -1.62
N GLY A 173 5.94 -9.03 -0.62
CA GLY A 173 5.24 -8.19 0.34
C GLY A 173 3.95 -7.62 -0.27
N SER A 174 3.06 -8.50 -0.71
CA SER A 174 1.89 -8.11 -1.52
C SER A 174 0.86 -7.24 -0.77
N GLY A 175 0.81 -7.31 0.55
CA GLY A 175 -0.03 -6.46 1.41
C GLY A 175 -1.51 -6.50 1.06
N SER A 176 -2.04 -5.40 0.53
CA SER A 176 -3.42 -5.30 0.03
C SER A 176 -3.63 -5.97 -1.34
N GLY A 177 -2.56 -6.33 -2.04
CA GLY A 177 -2.57 -6.87 -3.39
C GLY A 177 -2.65 -5.82 -4.51
N ILE A 178 -2.57 -4.53 -4.20
CA ILE A 178 -2.74 -3.46 -5.19
C ILE A 178 -1.73 -3.55 -6.35
N LEU A 179 -0.45 -3.84 -6.06
CA LEU A 179 0.59 -3.94 -7.07
C LEU A 179 0.37 -5.19 -7.92
N SER A 180 0.04 -6.33 -7.30
CA SER A 180 -0.33 -7.58 -8.01
C SER A 180 -1.48 -7.37 -8.99
N ILE A 181 -2.55 -6.68 -8.56
CA ILE A 181 -3.71 -6.39 -9.42
C ILE A 181 -3.30 -5.49 -10.58
N ALA A 182 -2.52 -4.44 -10.32
CA ALA A 182 -2.07 -3.51 -11.34
C ALA A 182 -1.26 -4.24 -12.43
N MET A 183 -0.31 -5.07 -12.03
CA MET A 183 0.51 -5.88 -12.96
C MET A 183 -0.31 -6.90 -13.74
N ALA A 184 -1.24 -7.58 -13.08
CA ALA A 184 -2.15 -8.53 -13.75
C ALA A 184 -3.04 -7.85 -14.79
N LYS A 185 -3.56 -6.65 -14.48
CA LYS A 185 -4.37 -5.86 -15.43
C LYS A 185 -3.56 -5.28 -16.59
N LEU A 186 -2.24 -5.21 -16.46
CA LEU A 186 -1.31 -4.92 -17.56
C LEU A 186 -1.01 -6.17 -18.41
N GLY A 187 -1.53 -7.34 -18.03
CA GLY A 187 -1.40 -8.59 -18.78
C GLY A 187 -0.25 -9.49 -18.32
N ALA A 188 0.34 -9.23 -17.16
CA ALA A 188 1.37 -10.07 -16.57
C ALA A 188 0.77 -11.26 -15.79
N THR A 189 1.60 -12.30 -15.57
CA THR A 189 1.34 -13.38 -14.62
C THR A 189 2.11 -13.09 -13.34
N VAL A 190 1.43 -13.08 -12.19
CA VAL A 190 1.99 -12.62 -10.92
C VAL A 190 1.98 -13.74 -9.88
N LEU A 191 3.10 -13.95 -9.22
CA LEU A 191 3.18 -14.65 -7.94
C LEU A 191 3.24 -13.59 -6.83
N ALA A 192 2.19 -13.50 -6.03
CA ALA A 192 2.09 -12.60 -4.89
C ALA A 192 2.48 -13.35 -3.61
N LEU A 193 3.52 -12.90 -2.93
CA LEU A 193 4.00 -13.46 -1.66
C LEU A 193 3.87 -12.45 -0.53
N ASP A 194 3.37 -12.93 0.61
CA ASP A 194 3.43 -12.19 1.87
C ASP A 194 3.66 -13.17 3.02
N ASN A 195 4.37 -12.74 4.06
CA ASN A 195 4.61 -13.54 5.26
C ASN A 195 3.52 -13.36 6.34
N ASP A 196 2.59 -12.41 6.13
CA ASP A 196 1.43 -12.18 6.99
C ASP A 196 0.18 -12.80 6.37
N ARG A 197 -0.45 -13.74 7.07
CA ARG A 197 -1.71 -14.37 6.64
C ARG A 197 -2.84 -13.37 6.42
N THR A 198 -2.87 -12.27 7.18
CA THR A 198 -3.85 -11.21 7.00
C THR A 198 -3.66 -10.50 5.66
N ALA A 199 -2.41 -10.24 5.29
CA ALA A 199 -2.05 -9.67 4.00
C ALA A 199 -2.36 -10.65 2.85
N VAL A 200 -2.03 -11.94 3.02
CA VAL A 200 -2.39 -12.99 2.05
C VAL A 200 -3.89 -13.01 1.77
N GLN A 201 -4.72 -12.99 2.83
CA GLN A 201 -6.18 -12.94 2.68
C GLN A 201 -6.64 -11.65 1.99
N ALA A 202 -6.08 -10.49 2.38
CA ALA A 202 -6.42 -9.21 1.76
C ALA A 202 -6.07 -9.19 0.27
N THR A 203 -4.91 -9.75 -0.11
CA THR A 203 -4.50 -9.91 -1.52
C THR A 203 -5.48 -10.82 -2.27
N GLN A 204 -5.86 -11.97 -1.71
CA GLN A 204 -6.83 -12.90 -2.33
C GLN A 204 -8.18 -12.23 -2.58
N ASP A 205 -8.70 -11.52 -1.58
CA ASP A 205 -9.97 -10.79 -1.69
C ASP A 205 -9.91 -9.70 -2.77
N SER A 206 -8.77 -9.02 -2.88
CA SER A 206 -8.55 -7.98 -3.86
C SER A 206 -8.41 -8.53 -5.28
N VAL A 207 -7.71 -9.64 -5.44
CA VAL A 207 -7.57 -10.39 -6.71
C VAL A 207 -8.95 -10.81 -7.22
N TYR A 208 -9.77 -11.42 -6.36
CA TYR A 208 -11.14 -11.83 -6.69
C TYR A 208 -12.00 -10.63 -7.10
N ARG A 209 -11.97 -9.54 -6.34
CA ARG A 209 -12.76 -8.32 -6.62
C ARG A 209 -12.42 -7.67 -7.95
N ASN A 210 -11.19 -7.83 -8.41
CA ASN A 210 -10.72 -7.26 -9.66
C ASN A 210 -10.77 -8.24 -10.85
N ASN A 211 -11.27 -9.48 -10.65
CA ASN A 211 -11.38 -10.53 -11.65
C ASN A 211 -10.04 -10.87 -12.34
N VAL A 212 -8.97 -11.02 -11.52
CA VAL A 212 -7.62 -11.35 -12.01
C VAL A 212 -7.08 -12.65 -11.40
N GLU A 213 -7.96 -13.56 -10.96
CA GLU A 213 -7.60 -14.83 -10.30
C GLU A 213 -6.82 -15.79 -11.22
N GLN A 214 -6.99 -15.64 -12.51
CA GLN A 214 -6.26 -16.47 -13.47
C GLN A 214 -4.83 -15.98 -13.70
N GLN A 215 -4.55 -14.71 -13.41
CA GLN A 215 -3.25 -14.08 -13.59
C GLN A 215 -2.44 -14.02 -12.31
N VAL A 216 -3.07 -14.07 -11.14
CA VAL A 216 -2.41 -13.90 -9.84
C VAL A 216 -2.51 -15.15 -8.99
N THR A 217 -1.37 -15.71 -8.63
CA THR A 217 -1.26 -16.76 -7.60
C THR A 217 -0.82 -16.11 -6.29
N VAL A 218 -1.60 -16.28 -5.22
CA VAL A 218 -1.32 -15.71 -3.90
C VAL A 218 -0.87 -16.81 -2.95
N MET A 219 0.25 -16.63 -2.28
CA MET A 219 0.81 -17.61 -1.34
C MET A 219 1.35 -16.93 -0.08
N GLU A 220 1.18 -17.59 1.07
CA GLU A 220 1.98 -17.30 2.26
C GLU A 220 3.41 -17.74 2.01
N GLY A 221 4.37 -16.82 2.12
CA GLY A 221 5.76 -17.14 1.86
C GLY A 221 6.67 -15.94 1.80
N SER A 222 7.96 -16.21 1.66
CA SER A 222 9.02 -15.23 1.50
C SER A 222 10.05 -15.73 0.49
N LEU A 223 10.71 -14.80 -0.20
CA LEU A 223 11.84 -15.14 -1.04
C LEU A 223 13.07 -15.39 -0.14
N GLY A 224 13.75 -16.54 -0.33
CA GLY A 224 14.96 -16.89 0.44
C GLY A 224 14.77 -16.77 1.96
N GLY A 225 15.68 -16.06 2.62
CA GLY A 225 15.67 -15.85 4.07
C GLY A 225 14.83 -14.65 4.56
N GLY A 226 14.05 -14.01 3.71
CA GLY A 226 13.35 -12.74 4.01
C GLY A 226 12.39 -12.79 5.20
N SER A 227 11.79 -13.94 5.50
CA SER A 227 10.91 -14.11 6.67
C SER A 227 11.62 -14.01 8.02
N GLU A 228 12.93 -14.25 8.07
CA GLU A 228 13.74 -14.17 9.29
C GLU A 228 14.04 -12.72 9.70
N LEU A 229 13.78 -11.75 8.82
CA LEU A 229 14.07 -10.33 9.03
C LEU A 229 12.97 -9.58 9.81
N GLY A 230 11.93 -10.29 10.24
CA GLY A 230 10.82 -9.77 11.03
C GLY A 230 9.73 -9.07 10.22
N HIS A 231 8.63 -8.79 10.92
CA HIS A 231 7.47 -8.11 10.34
C HIS A 231 7.68 -6.59 10.36
N TRP A 232 7.15 -5.87 9.36
CA TRP A 232 7.26 -4.40 9.27
C TRP A 232 6.63 -3.66 10.47
N MET A 233 5.64 -4.27 11.13
CA MET A 233 4.99 -3.74 12.34
C MET A 233 5.73 -4.07 13.64
N GLY A 234 6.87 -4.77 13.60
CA GLY A 234 7.48 -5.36 14.79
C GLY A 234 6.62 -6.52 15.33
N GLY A 235 7.25 -7.56 15.81
CA GLY A 235 6.64 -8.78 16.30
C GLY A 235 7.64 -9.91 16.19
N ASP A 236 7.36 -11.02 16.86
CA ASP A 236 8.18 -12.20 16.74
C ASP A 236 8.18 -12.69 15.29
N THR A 237 9.35 -13.11 14.83
CA THR A 237 9.50 -13.80 13.54
C THR A 237 8.50 -14.95 13.51
N THR A 238 7.65 -15.00 12.49
CA THR A 238 6.77 -16.15 12.29
C THR A 238 7.64 -17.35 11.94
N GLU A 239 7.90 -18.18 12.96
CA GLU A 239 8.56 -19.47 12.75
C GLU A 239 7.72 -20.27 11.76
N ASN A 240 8.35 -20.76 10.67
CA ASN A 240 7.76 -21.61 9.62
C ASN A 240 7.02 -20.92 8.45
N VAL A 241 7.35 -19.68 8.08
CA VAL A 241 6.88 -19.15 6.78
C VAL A 241 7.57 -19.93 5.64
N PRO A 242 6.85 -20.46 4.66
CA PRO A 242 7.44 -21.17 3.53
C PRO A 242 8.46 -20.28 2.80
N LYS A 243 9.66 -20.81 2.57
CA LYS A 243 10.69 -20.14 1.78
C LYS A 243 10.51 -20.55 0.31
N VAL A 244 10.36 -19.56 -0.54
CA VAL A 244 10.36 -19.77 -1.98
C VAL A 244 11.79 -19.58 -2.47
N GLU A 245 12.40 -20.67 -2.91
CA GLU A 245 13.66 -20.63 -3.63
C GLU A 245 13.35 -20.53 -5.12
N ALA A 246 13.87 -19.50 -5.77
CA ALA A 246 13.67 -19.30 -7.19
C ALA A 246 15.03 -19.01 -7.86
N THR A 247 15.25 -19.66 -8.99
CA THR A 247 16.42 -19.42 -9.85
C THR A 247 15.91 -19.11 -11.26
N GLU A 248 16.29 -17.95 -11.78
CA GLU A 248 15.96 -17.50 -13.14
C GLU A 248 14.47 -17.70 -13.54
N ARG A 249 13.58 -17.41 -12.58
CA ARG A 249 12.15 -17.67 -12.71
C ARG A 249 11.34 -16.48 -13.19
N PHE A 250 11.72 -15.27 -12.73
CA PHE A 250 10.92 -14.07 -12.91
C PHE A 250 11.57 -13.11 -13.91
N ASP A 251 10.76 -12.49 -14.73
CA ASP A 251 11.18 -11.42 -15.63
C ASP A 251 11.32 -10.11 -14.85
N VAL A 252 10.45 -9.92 -13.83
CA VAL A 252 10.46 -8.76 -12.94
C VAL A 252 10.21 -9.21 -11.49
N ILE A 253 10.87 -8.55 -10.55
CA ILE A 253 10.53 -8.58 -9.13
C ILE A 253 10.10 -7.18 -8.73
N VAL A 254 8.95 -7.07 -8.07
CA VAL A 254 8.48 -5.83 -7.44
C VAL A 254 8.44 -6.04 -5.94
N ALA A 255 9.09 -5.14 -5.19
CA ALA A 255 9.17 -5.22 -3.74
C ALA A 255 8.95 -3.82 -3.14
N ASN A 256 7.80 -3.63 -2.50
CA ASN A 256 7.49 -2.41 -1.73
C ASN A 256 7.56 -2.74 -0.24
N ILE A 257 8.79 -2.86 0.27
CA ILE A 257 9.12 -3.38 1.59
C ILE A 257 10.21 -2.53 2.27
N LEU A 258 10.56 -2.85 3.51
CA LEU A 258 11.55 -2.10 4.29
C LEU A 258 12.97 -2.17 3.69
N ALA A 259 13.73 -1.07 3.78
CA ALA A 259 15.11 -0.96 3.30
C ALA A 259 15.99 -2.14 3.71
N ARG A 260 15.98 -2.52 5.02
CA ARG A 260 16.78 -3.64 5.54
C ARG A 260 16.50 -4.97 4.84
N VAL A 261 15.27 -5.17 4.35
CA VAL A 261 14.88 -6.41 3.67
C VAL A 261 15.41 -6.40 2.24
N HIS A 262 15.38 -5.26 1.54
CA HIS A 262 16.04 -5.11 0.22
C HIS A 262 17.51 -5.45 0.29
N ILE A 263 18.22 -4.89 1.30
CA ILE A 263 19.66 -5.12 1.51
C ILE A 263 19.93 -6.60 1.75
N ALA A 264 19.15 -7.24 2.62
CA ALA A 264 19.37 -8.65 2.97
C ALA A 264 19.02 -9.63 1.83
N LEU A 265 18.10 -9.26 0.94
CA LEU A 265 17.66 -10.10 -0.17
C LEU A 265 18.33 -9.78 -1.51
N ALA A 266 19.32 -8.91 -1.56
CA ALA A 266 19.95 -8.47 -2.81
C ALA A 266 20.43 -9.66 -3.67
N ASP A 267 21.11 -10.63 -3.09
CA ASP A 267 21.57 -11.85 -3.78
C ASP A 267 20.41 -12.76 -4.16
N ASP A 268 19.34 -12.83 -3.36
CA ASP A 268 18.14 -13.61 -3.66
C ASP A 268 17.41 -13.03 -4.86
N PHE A 269 17.27 -11.71 -4.93
CA PHE A 269 16.71 -11.04 -6.11
C PHE A 269 17.50 -11.35 -7.36
N HIS A 270 18.84 -11.25 -7.27
CA HIS A 270 19.71 -11.54 -8.40
C HIS A 270 19.57 -12.99 -8.90
N ARG A 271 19.48 -13.98 -7.99
CA ARG A 271 19.28 -15.39 -8.34
C ARG A 271 17.91 -15.68 -8.94
N ALA A 272 16.88 -14.99 -8.46
CA ALA A 272 15.49 -15.25 -8.85
C ALA A 272 15.11 -14.65 -10.21
N LEU A 273 15.82 -13.62 -10.66
CA LEU A 273 15.58 -12.96 -11.93
C LEU A 273 16.18 -13.72 -13.11
N ARG A 274 15.46 -13.73 -14.22
CA ARG A 274 15.91 -14.33 -15.47
C ARG A 274 17.04 -13.53 -16.11
N ARG A 275 17.97 -14.26 -16.72
CA ARG A 275 19.04 -13.71 -17.53
C ARG A 275 18.81 -14.10 -18.97
N THR A 276 18.44 -13.16 -19.81
CA THR A 276 18.37 -13.38 -21.25
C THR A 276 19.12 -12.25 -21.96
N ASP A 277 19.76 -12.55 -23.06
CA ASP A 277 20.51 -11.57 -23.85
C ASP A 277 19.62 -10.44 -24.40
N THR A 278 18.31 -10.67 -24.48
CA THR A 278 17.35 -9.75 -25.10
C THR A 278 16.52 -8.96 -24.09
N GLN A 279 16.34 -9.49 -22.87
CA GLN A 279 15.59 -8.83 -21.79
C GLN A 279 16.26 -9.16 -20.45
N PRO A 280 17.08 -8.27 -19.91
CA PRO A 280 17.63 -8.43 -18.57
C PRO A 280 16.51 -8.38 -17.55
N GLY A 281 16.62 -9.18 -16.49
CA GLY A 281 15.68 -9.17 -15.39
C GLY A 281 15.59 -7.78 -14.74
N LEU A 282 14.38 -7.39 -14.35
CA LEU A 282 14.11 -6.08 -13.74
C LEU A 282 13.76 -6.23 -12.26
N LEU A 283 14.22 -5.30 -11.45
CA LEU A 283 13.84 -5.17 -10.04
C LEU A 283 13.27 -3.77 -9.80
N ILE A 284 12.06 -3.70 -9.26
CA ILE A 284 11.45 -2.45 -8.79
C ILE A 284 11.41 -2.48 -7.27
N THR A 285 12.02 -1.49 -6.63
CA THR A 285 12.07 -1.36 -5.16
C THR A 285 11.39 -0.08 -4.71
N ALA A 286 10.68 -0.15 -3.59
CA ALA A 286 10.07 0.97 -2.88
C ALA A 286 9.89 0.62 -1.39
N GLY A 287 9.27 1.53 -0.60
CA GLY A 287 9.00 1.27 0.81
C GLY A 287 10.09 1.76 1.74
N PHE A 288 10.93 2.69 1.27
CA PHE A 288 11.95 3.34 2.07
C PHE A 288 12.12 4.82 1.67
N THR A 289 12.71 5.58 2.59
CA THR A 289 12.96 7.01 2.44
C THR A 289 14.37 7.28 1.91
N THR A 290 14.62 8.52 1.53
CA THR A 290 15.95 9.00 1.06
C THR A 290 17.07 8.74 2.05
N ASP A 291 16.78 8.59 3.35
CA ASP A 291 17.78 8.29 4.37
C ASP A 291 18.44 6.91 4.17
N TYR A 292 17.71 5.96 3.58
CA TYR A 292 18.19 4.60 3.30
C TYR A 292 18.63 4.40 1.86
N GLU A 293 18.47 5.41 1.01
CA GLU A 293 18.73 5.32 -0.43
C GLU A 293 20.14 4.80 -0.74
N GLN A 294 21.14 5.42 -0.12
CA GLN A 294 22.54 5.08 -0.40
C GLN A 294 22.84 3.62 -0.02
N GLU A 295 22.34 3.15 1.11
CA GLU A 295 22.58 1.78 1.58
C GLU A 295 21.92 0.75 0.65
N VAL A 296 20.66 0.99 0.25
CA VAL A 296 19.94 0.09 -0.66
C VAL A 296 20.59 0.05 -2.04
N VAL A 297 20.89 1.23 -2.62
CA VAL A 297 21.54 1.32 -3.94
C VAL A 297 22.90 0.65 -3.93
N SER A 298 23.73 0.86 -2.90
CA SER A 298 25.05 0.23 -2.79
C SER A 298 24.95 -1.29 -2.74
N SER A 299 24.08 -1.81 -1.87
CA SER A 299 23.89 -3.26 -1.72
C SER A 299 23.40 -3.93 -3.02
N LEU A 300 22.46 -3.31 -3.71
CA LEU A 300 21.96 -3.85 -4.98
C LEU A 300 23.01 -3.74 -6.09
N THR A 301 23.80 -2.67 -6.13
CA THR A 301 24.91 -2.53 -7.08
C THR A 301 25.97 -3.62 -6.86
N GLU A 302 26.34 -3.88 -5.61
CA GLU A 302 27.26 -4.97 -5.23
C GLU A 302 26.73 -6.34 -5.64
N ALA A 303 25.40 -6.53 -5.58
CA ALA A 303 24.74 -7.75 -6.04
C ALA A 303 24.59 -7.83 -7.58
N GLY A 304 25.09 -6.86 -8.36
CA GLY A 304 25.09 -6.90 -9.83
C GLY A 304 23.87 -6.25 -10.48
N PHE A 305 23.26 -5.26 -9.82
CA PHE A 305 22.19 -4.46 -10.39
C PHE A 305 22.69 -3.08 -10.85
N GLU A 306 22.15 -2.61 -11.96
CA GLU A 306 22.33 -1.25 -12.45
C GLU A 306 21.02 -0.46 -12.30
N THR A 307 21.07 0.71 -11.66
CA THR A 307 19.92 1.62 -11.58
C THR A 307 19.60 2.19 -12.96
N ILE A 308 18.35 2.05 -13.41
CA ILE A 308 17.90 2.56 -14.71
C ILE A 308 16.87 3.68 -14.58
N ASP A 309 16.17 3.78 -13.44
CA ASP A 309 15.15 4.79 -13.22
C ASP A 309 14.93 5.04 -11.71
N CYS A 310 14.42 6.23 -11.38
CA CYS A 310 14.14 6.64 -10.01
C CYS A 310 12.95 7.60 -9.97
N GLU A 311 12.00 7.34 -9.10
CA GLU A 311 10.89 8.23 -8.80
C GLU A 311 10.95 8.70 -7.34
N ARG A 312 10.49 9.93 -7.09
CA ARG A 312 10.53 10.55 -5.76
C ARG A 312 9.24 11.28 -5.46
N LEU A 313 8.77 11.14 -4.23
CA LEU A 313 7.64 11.89 -3.71
C LEU A 313 7.87 12.19 -2.23
N ASN A 314 8.06 13.47 -1.90
CA ASN A 314 8.52 13.92 -0.57
C ASN A 314 9.85 13.24 -0.20
N GLU A 315 9.90 12.58 0.94
CA GLU A 315 11.06 11.81 1.42
C GLU A 315 11.13 10.38 0.88
N TRP A 316 10.08 9.91 0.19
CA TRP A 316 10.00 8.55 -0.33
C TRP A 316 10.63 8.42 -1.70
N VAL A 317 11.27 7.26 -1.93
CA VAL A 317 11.92 6.94 -3.20
C VAL A 317 11.51 5.56 -3.68
N ALA A 318 11.52 5.39 -5.01
CA ALA A 318 11.41 4.09 -5.65
C ALA A 318 12.39 4.02 -6.81
N PHE A 319 12.96 2.85 -7.04
CA PHE A 319 13.94 2.61 -8.09
C PHE A 319 13.52 1.48 -8.99
N ALA A 320 13.90 1.58 -10.27
CA ALA A 320 13.97 0.45 -11.17
C ALA A 320 15.44 0.12 -11.47
N TYR A 321 15.76 -1.16 -11.40
CA TYR A 321 17.07 -1.71 -11.69
C TYR A 321 16.96 -2.76 -12.79
N ARG A 322 18.05 -2.98 -13.50
CA ARG A 322 18.23 -4.15 -14.36
C ARG A 322 19.43 -4.98 -13.89
N LEU A 323 19.40 -6.26 -14.17
CA LEU A 323 20.58 -7.10 -14.02
C LEU A 323 21.66 -6.63 -14.99
N ALA A 324 22.89 -6.45 -14.48
CA ALA A 324 24.07 -6.05 -15.24
C ALA A 324 24.68 -7.22 -16.02
#